data_c77a069a1eabfd21ad4f6744e8296697
#
_entry.id   c77a069a1eabfd21ad4f6744e8296697
#
_cell.length_a   1.000
_cell.length_b   1.000
_cell.length_c   1.000
_cell.angle_alpha   90.00
_cell.angle_beta   90.00
_cell.angle_gamma   90.00
#
_symmetry.space_group_name_H-M   'P 1'
#
loop_
_entity.id
_entity.type
_entity.pdbx_description
1 polymer ?
#
loop_
_entity_poly.entity_id
_entity_poly.type
_entity_poly.pdbx_seq_one_letter_code
_entity_poly.pdbx_strand_id
1 'polypeptide(L)'
;MAVLMVCVMAVSSFTACKSSKTNEAKTVKLDPDNLVTIKIWHYYNGTQQATFDKLLEKFNSTVGKEKGIYVEGYGHGSVADLEKAITSSVNEEVGAEDMPDIFSTYADTAYSIQKKGKLADLSEYFTKKEISKYVDSYIKEGYLNNDKKLYLLPVAKSSEIMLLNKTDWEPFAKATHTSLSELKTTEGITAVAKKYYEWTDAQTPDTPNDGKAFYGRDSMSNYFVIGMKQMGKEIFEVKDGKVTVNTDKKLLKRLWENYYVPYVSGYFAAYGKFRSDDVKTGNILAYTGSTSSAFYFPQSVEGDTTSHAIDYKVLEAPVMKGGKNYKVQQGAGMAVTKSDDEHEYAATVFLKWFSKKEQNLEFVCQSSYMPVLKEANSMKSVDKVVKEKKIKMDSKTYDCLKSMLDNFDKTDFYTTKTFENGYNMRKVLDYNLSDRAAADKEAADKEIKAGASRDSVLKKYTSDKSFEKWYKGFCQAMKNAQNSK
;
A
#
# COMPACT_ATOMS: atom_id res chain seq x y z
N MET A 1 41.12 -72.76 -46.47
CA MET A 1 40.15 -71.68 -46.60
C MET A 1 39.73 -71.27 -45.23
N ALA A 2 40.31 -70.19 -44.72
CA ALA A 2 39.98 -69.63 -43.42
C ALA A 2 39.17 -68.37 -43.65
N VAL A 3 37.97 -68.34 -43.09
CA VAL A 3 37.10 -67.14 -43.12
C VAL A 3 37.32 -66.38 -41.80
N LEU A 4 37.89 -65.20 -41.93
CA LEU A 4 38.09 -64.24 -40.82
C LEU A 4 36.77 -63.53 -40.56
N MET A 5 36.20 -63.68 -39.36
CA MET A 5 35.03 -62.96 -38.89
C MET A 5 35.50 -61.72 -38.10
N VAL A 6 35.31 -60.55 -38.69
CA VAL A 6 35.64 -59.26 -38.02
C VAL A 6 34.45 -58.84 -37.23
N CYS A 7 34.56 -58.90 -35.88
CA CYS A 7 33.62 -58.27 -34.97
C CYS A 7 33.86 -56.75 -34.90
N VAL A 8 32.91 -55.96 -35.44
CA VAL A 8 32.89 -54.53 -35.22
C VAL A 8 32.16 -54.26 -33.92
N MET A 9 32.95 -53.87 -32.87
CA MET A 9 32.36 -53.32 -31.64
C MET A 9 31.95 -51.86 -31.90
N ALA A 10 30.65 -51.65 -31.95
CA ALA A 10 30.10 -50.27 -31.91
C ALA A 10 30.22 -49.72 -30.49
N VAL A 11 31.15 -48.80 -30.31
CA VAL A 11 31.26 -47.99 -29.06
C VAL A 11 30.17 -46.93 -29.16
N SER A 12 29.04 -47.15 -28.47
CA SER A 12 28.01 -46.11 -28.28
C SER A 12 28.53 -45.09 -27.28
N SER A 13 29.02 -43.98 -27.82
CA SER A 13 29.35 -42.79 -27.06
C SER A 13 28.05 -42.20 -26.51
N PHE A 14 27.77 -42.43 -25.23
CA PHE A 14 26.76 -41.65 -24.49
C PHE A 14 27.27 -40.23 -24.38
N THR A 15 26.93 -39.36 -25.31
CA THR A 15 27.02 -37.94 -25.16
C THR A 15 25.97 -37.53 -24.10
N ALA A 16 26.43 -37.35 -22.88
CA ALA A 16 25.62 -36.69 -21.86
C ALA A 16 25.32 -35.28 -22.33
N CYS A 17 24.15 -35.09 -22.94
CA CYS A 17 23.60 -33.76 -23.14
C CYS A 17 23.47 -33.12 -21.75
N LYS A 18 24.39 -32.21 -21.43
CA LYS A 18 24.13 -31.17 -20.44
C LYS A 18 22.86 -30.47 -20.88
N SER A 19 21.72 -30.79 -20.27
CA SER A 19 20.51 -30.03 -20.44
C SER A 19 20.81 -28.60 -20.02
N SER A 20 20.98 -27.72 -20.99
CA SER A 20 20.79 -26.29 -20.76
C SER A 20 19.39 -26.18 -20.12
N LYS A 21 19.32 -25.72 -18.87
CA LYS A 21 18.05 -25.43 -18.21
C LYS A 21 17.32 -24.47 -19.13
N THR A 22 16.38 -25.00 -19.89
CA THR A 22 15.49 -24.25 -20.76
C THR A 22 14.72 -23.28 -19.87
N ASN A 23 14.61 -22.01 -20.30
CA ASN A 23 13.84 -20.94 -19.67
C ASN A 23 12.31 -21.17 -19.85
N GLU A 24 11.88 -22.41 -19.85
CA GLU A 24 10.48 -22.80 -20.03
C GLU A 24 9.79 -22.86 -18.67
N ALA A 25 8.62 -22.23 -18.57
CA ALA A 25 7.77 -22.32 -17.41
C ALA A 25 7.13 -23.70 -17.34
N LYS A 26 6.95 -24.21 -16.13
CA LYS A 26 6.21 -25.45 -15.88
C LYS A 26 4.78 -25.30 -16.41
N THR A 27 4.34 -26.30 -17.13
CA THR A 27 2.96 -26.40 -17.65
C THR A 27 2.36 -27.74 -17.26
N VAL A 28 1.09 -27.73 -16.89
CA VAL A 28 0.30 -28.91 -16.59
C VAL A 28 -0.84 -29.00 -17.59
N LYS A 29 -1.10 -30.19 -18.10
CA LYS A 29 -2.24 -30.42 -18.98
C LYS A 29 -3.47 -30.65 -18.09
N LEU A 30 -4.38 -29.67 -18.11
CA LEU A 30 -5.68 -29.78 -17.44
C LEU A 30 -6.73 -30.33 -18.41
N ASP A 31 -7.80 -30.87 -17.86
CA ASP A 31 -8.91 -31.45 -18.60
C ASP A 31 -10.11 -30.48 -18.58
N PRO A 32 -10.54 -29.95 -19.75
CA PRO A 32 -11.71 -29.06 -19.80
C PRO A 32 -13.03 -29.71 -19.34
N ASP A 33 -13.12 -31.03 -19.36
CA ASP A 33 -14.30 -31.78 -18.92
C ASP A 33 -14.28 -32.08 -17.43
N ASN A 34 -13.11 -31.87 -16.73
CA ASN A 34 -12.94 -32.03 -15.29
C ASN A 34 -12.31 -30.78 -14.68
N LEU A 35 -13.13 -29.80 -14.30
CA LEU A 35 -12.70 -28.47 -13.92
C LEU A 35 -11.88 -28.47 -12.63
N VAL A 36 -10.72 -27.81 -12.64
CA VAL A 36 -9.98 -27.42 -11.44
C VAL A 36 -10.58 -26.12 -10.91
N THR A 37 -11.15 -26.17 -9.70
CA THR A 37 -11.74 -25.00 -9.03
C THR A 37 -10.71 -24.32 -8.16
N ILE A 38 -10.49 -23.02 -8.37
CA ILE A 38 -9.53 -22.17 -7.67
C ILE A 38 -10.26 -21.17 -6.79
N LYS A 39 -10.07 -21.24 -5.47
CA LYS A 39 -10.62 -20.30 -4.51
C LYS A 39 -9.67 -19.14 -4.30
N ILE A 40 -10.21 -17.90 -4.37
CA ILE A 40 -9.44 -16.67 -4.25
C ILE A 40 -9.99 -15.85 -3.06
N TRP A 41 -9.17 -15.61 -2.04
CA TRP A 41 -9.53 -14.69 -0.95
C TRP A 41 -8.95 -13.32 -1.20
N HIS A 42 -9.80 -12.28 -1.06
CA HIS A 42 -9.41 -10.90 -1.29
C HIS A 42 -10.10 -9.93 -0.30
N TYR A 43 -9.62 -8.69 -0.26
CA TYR A 43 -10.18 -7.62 0.58
C TYR A 43 -10.92 -6.55 -0.22
N TYR A 44 -11.13 -6.76 -1.51
CA TYR A 44 -11.86 -5.80 -2.35
C TYR A 44 -13.31 -5.67 -1.86
N ASN A 45 -13.83 -4.44 -1.93
CA ASN A 45 -15.21 -4.12 -1.59
C ASN A 45 -15.77 -3.07 -2.57
N GLY A 46 -17.08 -2.83 -2.53
CA GLY A 46 -17.76 -1.86 -3.38
C GLY A 46 -17.43 -2.02 -4.87
N THR A 47 -17.04 -0.93 -5.54
CA THR A 47 -16.72 -0.93 -6.99
C THR A 47 -15.53 -1.82 -7.32
N GLN A 48 -14.54 -1.91 -6.44
CA GLN A 48 -13.37 -2.78 -6.65
C GLN A 48 -13.79 -4.25 -6.72
N GLN A 49 -14.62 -4.69 -5.78
CA GLN A 49 -15.17 -6.05 -5.76
C GLN A 49 -16.01 -6.31 -7.01
N ALA A 50 -16.99 -5.45 -7.30
CA ALA A 50 -17.86 -5.63 -8.47
C ALA A 50 -17.08 -5.71 -9.79
N THR A 51 -15.95 -5.01 -9.90
CA THR A 51 -15.08 -5.07 -11.07
C THR A 51 -14.27 -6.37 -11.10
N PHE A 52 -13.78 -6.80 -9.93
CA PHE A 52 -13.06 -8.07 -9.82
C PHE A 52 -13.97 -9.24 -10.16
N ASP A 53 -15.20 -9.29 -9.62
CA ASP A 53 -16.18 -10.33 -9.90
C ASP A 53 -16.50 -10.46 -11.42
N LYS A 54 -16.68 -9.33 -12.11
CA LYS A 54 -16.84 -9.31 -13.57
C LYS A 54 -15.64 -9.89 -14.31
N LEU A 55 -14.43 -9.66 -13.81
CA LEU A 55 -13.22 -10.23 -14.39
C LEU A 55 -13.12 -11.73 -14.11
N LEU A 56 -13.57 -12.23 -12.95
CA LEU A 56 -13.69 -13.67 -12.67
C LEU A 56 -14.68 -14.33 -13.64
N GLU A 57 -15.88 -13.76 -13.82
CA GLU A 57 -16.88 -14.24 -14.78
C GLU A 57 -16.31 -14.29 -16.21
N LYS A 58 -15.58 -13.24 -16.61
CA LYS A 58 -14.95 -13.16 -17.93
C LYS A 58 -13.86 -14.22 -18.10
N PHE A 59 -13.04 -14.47 -17.08
CA PHE A 59 -12.07 -15.55 -17.09
C PHE A 59 -12.76 -16.91 -17.22
N ASN A 60 -13.75 -17.19 -16.37
CA ASN A 60 -14.50 -18.44 -16.35
C ASN A 60 -15.20 -18.74 -17.69
N SER A 61 -15.77 -17.72 -18.34
CA SER A 61 -16.45 -17.87 -19.62
C SER A 61 -15.51 -17.97 -20.85
N THR A 62 -14.24 -17.66 -20.70
CA THR A 62 -13.24 -17.63 -21.78
C THR A 62 -12.08 -18.60 -21.53
N VAL A 63 -10.95 -18.08 -21.05
CA VAL A 63 -9.72 -18.85 -20.82
C VAL A 63 -9.92 -19.99 -19.81
N GLY A 64 -10.72 -19.76 -18.77
CA GLY A 64 -11.04 -20.78 -17.78
C GLY A 64 -11.77 -21.96 -18.40
N LYS A 65 -12.84 -21.69 -19.18
CA LYS A 65 -13.59 -22.71 -19.91
C LYS A 65 -12.71 -23.49 -20.89
N GLU A 66 -11.84 -22.79 -21.64
CA GLU A 66 -10.94 -23.44 -22.60
C GLU A 66 -9.94 -24.37 -21.93
N LYS A 67 -9.48 -24.02 -20.73
CA LYS A 67 -8.40 -24.73 -20.03
C LYS A 67 -8.87 -25.68 -18.90
N GLY A 68 -10.16 -25.78 -18.65
CA GLY A 68 -10.66 -26.58 -17.51
C GLY A 68 -10.41 -25.94 -16.15
N ILE A 69 -10.49 -24.60 -16.05
CA ILE A 69 -10.27 -23.87 -14.81
C ILE A 69 -11.52 -23.05 -14.47
N TYR A 70 -11.96 -23.14 -13.22
CA TYR A 70 -13.01 -22.29 -12.68
C TYR A 70 -12.50 -21.54 -11.47
N VAL A 71 -12.69 -20.22 -11.39
CA VAL A 71 -12.23 -19.39 -10.28
C VAL A 71 -13.40 -18.81 -9.51
N GLU A 72 -13.30 -18.81 -8.17
CA GLU A 72 -14.28 -18.26 -7.25
C GLU A 72 -13.62 -17.22 -6.33
N GLY A 73 -14.22 -16.04 -6.21
CA GLY A 73 -13.73 -14.95 -5.36
C GLY A 73 -14.52 -14.83 -4.06
N TYR A 74 -13.81 -14.71 -2.94
CA TYR A 74 -14.38 -14.53 -1.60
C TYR A 74 -13.82 -13.25 -0.96
N GLY A 75 -14.68 -12.27 -0.74
CA GLY A 75 -14.34 -10.99 -0.14
C GLY A 75 -14.37 -11.02 1.38
N HIS A 76 -13.26 -10.70 2.04
CA HIS A 76 -13.16 -10.60 3.50
C HIS A 76 -13.38 -9.17 4.04
N GLY A 77 -13.81 -8.23 3.18
CA GLY A 77 -14.22 -6.88 3.59
C GLY A 77 -13.07 -5.91 3.91
N SER A 78 -12.05 -6.34 4.61
CA SER A 78 -10.88 -5.51 4.91
C SER A 78 -9.57 -6.29 4.86
N VAL A 79 -8.44 -5.56 4.74
CA VAL A 79 -7.10 -6.16 4.82
C VAL A 79 -6.90 -6.89 6.16
N ALA A 80 -7.31 -6.26 7.27
CA ALA A 80 -7.13 -6.83 8.60
C ALA A 80 -7.93 -8.13 8.80
N ASP A 81 -9.17 -8.19 8.30
CA ASP A 81 -10.01 -9.37 8.39
C ASP A 81 -9.44 -10.50 7.53
N LEU A 82 -8.99 -10.19 6.31
CA LEU A 82 -8.34 -11.15 5.42
C LEU A 82 -7.05 -11.70 6.05
N GLU A 83 -6.18 -10.85 6.57
CA GLU A 83 -4.93 -11.29 7.21
C GLU A 83 -5.19 -12.16 8.43
N LYS A 84 -6.22 -11.83 9.22
CA LYS A 84 -6.66 -12.66 10.35
C LYS A 84 -7.13 -14.04 9.86
N ALA A 85 -8.01 -14.11 8.85
CA ALA A 85 -8.51 -15.37 8.30
C ALA A 85 -7.36 -16.24 7.77
N ILE A 86 -6.46 -15.67 6.98
CA ILE A 86 -5.29 -16.37 6.45
C ILE A 86 -4.37 -16.88 7.57
N THR A 87 -4.12 -16.04 8.58
CA THR A 87 -3.25 -16.44 9.71
C THR A 87 -3.85 -17.57 10.50
N SER A 88 -5.15 -17.54 10.77
CA SER A 88 -5.87 -18.63 11.46
C SER A 88 -5.83 -19.92 10.65
N SER A 89 -6.05 -19.87 9.32
CA SER A 89 -5.96 -21.02 8.42
C SER A 89 -4.53 -21.61 8.39
N VAL A 90 -3.51 -20.76 8.24
CA VAL A 90 -2.10 -21.17 8.24
C VAL A 90 -1.68 -21.83 9.57
N ASN A 91 -2.27 -21.40 10.67
CA ASN A 91 -2.01 -21.94 12.01
C ASN A 91 -2.89 -23.15 12.35
N GLU A 92 -3.81 -23.53 11.47
CA GLU A 92 -4.74 -24.63 11.67
C GLU A 92 -5.55 -24.46 12.97
N GLU A 93 -5.99 -23.20 13.25
CA GLU A 93 -6.76 -22.85 14.44
C GLU A 93 -8.14 -23.51 14.39
N VAL A 94 -8.68 -23.89 15.54
CA VAL A 94 -10.01 -24.55 15.63
C VAL A 94 -11.08 -23.63 15.06
N GLY A 95 -11.80 -24.13 14.06
CA GLY A 95 -12.85 -23.37 13.35
C GLY A 95 -12.36 -22.47 12.24
N ALA A 96 -11.06 -22.46 11.93
CA ALA A 96 -10.54 -21.78 10.74
C ALA A 96 -10.92 -22.55 9.46
N GLU A 97 -11.16 -21.81 8.38
CA GLU A 97 -11.35 -22.38 7.05
C GLU A 97 -10.02 -22.88 6.48
N ASP A 98 -10.07 -23.81 5.53
CA ASP A 98 -8.90 -24.24 4.79
C ASP A 98 -8.31 -23.09 3.98
N MET A 99 -6.99 -23.11 3.77
CA MET A 99 -6.30 -22.12 2.94
C MET A 99 -6.90 -22.09 1.53
N PRO A 100 -7.17 -20.89 0.97
CA PRO A 100 -7.57 -20.77 -0.43
C PRO A 100 -6.37 -21.05 -1.35
N ASP A 101 -6.62 -21.30 -2.63
CA ASP A 101 -5.55 -21.49 -3.61
C ASP A 101 -4.78 -20.19 -3.89
N ILE A 102 -5.50 -19.07 -3.95
CA ILE A 102 -4.93 -17.74 -4.13
C ILE A 102 -5.42 -16.82 -3.00
N PHE A 103 -4.57 -15.95 -2.50
CA PHE A 103 -5.00 -14.90 -1.58
C PHE A 103 -4.22 -13.62 -1.74
N SER A 104 -4.92 -12.50 -1.53
CA SER A 104 -4.28 -11.17 -1.47
C SER A 104 -3.58 -11.01 -0.12
N THR A 105 -2.33 -10.56 -0.14
CA THR A 105 -1.56 -10.35 1.10
C THR A 105 -0.44 -9.34 0.91
N TYR A 106 0.00 -8.74 2.00
CA TYR A 106 1.22 -7.92 2.00
C TYR A 106 2.48 -8.77 2.18
N ALA A 107 3.61 -8.22 1.76
CA ALA A 107 4.87 -8.93 1.74
C ALA A 107 5.32 -9.45 3.13
N ASP A 108 5.04 -8.71 4.21
CA ASP A 108 5.41 -9.13 5.58
C ASP A 108 4.63 -10.37 6.02
N THR A 109 3.33 -10.42 5.73
CA THR A 109 2.47 -11.59 6.00
C THR A 109 2.86 -12.76 5.10
N ALA A 110 3.06 -12.52 3.79
CA ALA A 110 3.54 -13.53 2.85
C ALA A 110 4.89 -14.13 3.29
N TYR A 111 5.81 -13.30 3.79
CA TYR A 111 7.10 -13.76 4.30
C TYR A 111 6.94 -14.75 5.49
N SER A 112 6.05 -14.43 6.42
CA SER A 112 5.76 -15.30 7.57
C SER A 112 5.18 -16.65 7.14
N ILE A 113 4.30 -16.66 6.14
CA ILE A 113 3.68 -17.88 5.58
C ILE A 113 4.70 -18.68 4.77
N GLN A 114 5.56 -17.99 3.99
CA GLN A 114 6.64 -18.62 3.25
C GLN A 114 7.63 -19.35 4.17
N LYS A 115 7.95 -18.77 5.33
CA LYS A 115 8.80 -19.42 6.34
C LYS A 115 8.23 -20.73 6.86
N LYS A 116 6.92 -20.92 6.83
CA LYS A 116 6.22 -22.17 7.16
C LYS A 116 6.14 -23.13 5.96
N GLY A 117 6.68 -22.74 4.79
CA GLY A 117 6.68 -23.56 3.58
C GLY A 117 5.31 -23.73 2.91
N LYS A 118 4.35 -22.84 3.21
CA LYS A 118 2.97 -22.93 2.73
C LYS A 118 2.71 -22.15 1.42
N LEU A 119 3.73 -21.54 0.79
CA LEU A 119 3.59 -20.82 -0.49
C LEU A 119 4.25 -21.56 -1.65
N ALA A 120 3.57 -21.57 -2.80
CA ALA A 120 4.10 -22.05 -4.07
C ALA A 120 5.18 -21.11 -4.62
N ASP A 121 6.17 -21.66 -5.30
CA ASP A 121 7.22 -20.93 -6.00
C ASP A 121 6.73 -20.53 -7.41
N LEU A 122 6.24 -19.32 -7.55
CA LEU A 122 5.73 -18.82 -8.83
C LEU A 122 6.81 -18.74 -9.93
N SER A 123 8.11 -18.72 -9.58
CA SER A 123 9.19 -18.70 -10.57
C SER A 123 9.26 -20.00 -11.37
N GLU A 124 8.65 -21.09 -10.92
CA GLU A 124 8.52 -22.33 -11.68
C GLU A 124 7.52 -22.21 -12.85
N TYR A 125 6.49 -21.38 -12.66
CA TYR A 125 5.38 -21.20 -13.59
C TYR A 125 5.50 -19.97 -14.50
N PHE A 126 6.43 -19.05 -14.20
CA PHE A 126 6.69 -17.84 -14.99
C PHE A 126 8.04 -17.91 -15.69
N THR A 127 8.09 -17.59 -16.98
CA THR A 127 9.35 -17.39 -17.69
C THR A 127 10.02 -16.08 -17.23
N LYS A 128 11.35 -16.00 -17.37
CA LYS A 128 12.09 -14.74 -17.14
C LYS A 128 11.56 -13.59 -18.02
N LYS A 129 11.12 -13.90 -19.23
CA LYS A 129 10.54 -12.92 -20.17
C LYS A 129 9.20 -12.38 -19.66
N GLU A 130 8.36 -13.22 -19.06
CA GLU A 130 7.10 -12.77 -18.44
C GLU A 130 7.37 -11.90 -17.22
N ILE A 131 8.26 -12.33 -16.32
CA ILE A 131 8.66 -11.57 -15.13
C ILE A 131 9.25 -10.20 -15.51
N SER A 132 10.07 -10.11 -16.55
CA SER A 132 10.71 -8.84 -16.98
C SER A 132 9.73 -7.78 -17.49
N LYS A 133 8.48 -8.14 -17.77
CA LYS A 133 7.43 -7.18 -18.16
C LYS A 133 6.86 -6.39 -16.98
N TYR A 134 6.96 -6.92 -15.78
CA TYR A 134 6.49 -6.22 -14.58
C TYR A 134 7.42 -5.06 -14.23
N VAL A 135 6.89 -4.06 -13.53
CA VAL A 135 7.69 -2.97 -12.94
C VAL A 135 8.70 -3.57 -11.98
N ASP A 136 9.99 -3.24 -12.14
CA ASP A 136 11.08 -3.91 -11.44
C ASP A 136 10.97 -3.80 -9.91
N SER A 137 10.57 -2.64 -9.38
CA SER A 137 10.36 -2.46 -7.94
C SER A 137 9.19 -3.30 -7.42
N TYR A 138 8.14 -3.48 -8.21
CA TYR A 138 6.94 -4.24 -7.81
C TYR A 138 7.22 -5.74 -7.76
N ILE A 139 7.85 -6.28 -8.80
CA ILE A 139 8.15 -7.73 -8.82
C ILE A 139 9.24 -8.10 -7.83
N LYS A 140 10.18 -7.18 -7.53
CA LYS A 140 11.24 -7.39 -6.55
C LYS A 140 10.71 -7.64 -5.13
N GLU A 141 9.62 -6.99 -4.75
CA GLU A 141 8.94 -7.21 -3.48
C GLU A 141 8.46 -8.66 -3.33
N GLY A 142 8.02 -9.26 -4.43
CA GLY A 142 7.47 -10.62 -4.46
C GLY A 142 8.49 -11.74 -4.20
N TYR A 143 9.79 -11.46 -4.28
CA TYR A 143 10.83 -12.43 -3.94
C TYR A 143 11.01 -12.62 -2.43
N LEU A 144 10.42 -11.79 -1.58
CA LEU A 144 10.45 -11.89 -0.11
C LEU A 144 11.88 -12.11 0.44
N ASN A 145 12.86 -11.34 -0.06
CA ASN A 145 14.30 -11.50 0.23
C ASN A 145 14.93 -12.82 -0.27
N ASN A 146 14.28 -13.51 -1.18
CA ASN A 146 14.83 -14.68 -1.86
C ASN A 146 15.10 -14.32 -3.32
N ASP A 147 16.34 -14.17 -3.72
CA ASP A 147 16.69 -13.71 -5.09
C ASP A 147 16.35 -14.72 -6.20
N LYS A 148 15.88 -15.92 -5.86
CA LYS A 148 15.66 -17.01 -6.82
C LYS A 148 14.20 -17.43 -6.96
N LYS A 149 13.39 -17.28 -5.90
CA LYS A 149 12.04 -17.80 -5.81
C LYS A 149 11.03 -16.67 -5.63
N LEU A 150 10.02 -16.64 -6.48
CA LEU A 150 8.95 -15.66 -6.46
C LEU A 150 7.74 -16.23 -5.72
N TYR A 151 7.29 -15.57 -4.66
CA TYR A 151 6.19 -16.04 -3.82
C TYR A 151 4.96 -15.12 -3.83
N LEU A 152 5.13 -13.88 -4.28
CA LEU A 152 4.05 -12.90 -4.30
C LEU A 152 4.04 -12.18 -5.65
N LEU A 153 2.93 -12.28 -6.38
CA LEU A 153 2.79 -11.60 -7.67
C LEU A 153 2.11 -10.24 -7.48
N PRO A 154 2.69 -9.13 -7.96
CA PRO A 154 1.99 -7.86 -7.97
C PRO A 154 0.84 -7.92 -8.98
N VAL A 155 -0.37 -7.58 -8.55
CA VAL A 155 -1.56 -7.54 -9.42
C VAL A 155 -2.18 -6.15 -9.51
N ALA A 156 -1.99 -5.33 -8.48
CA ALA A 156 -2.44 -3.94 -8.40
C ALA A 156 -1.60 -3.23 -7.34
N LYS A 157 -1.00 -2.10 -7.69
CA LYS A 157 -0.16 -1.33 -6.75
C LYS A 157 -0.76 0.04 -6.50
N SER A 158 -0.43 0.63 -5.38
CA SER A 158 -0.85 1.99 -5.01
C SER A 158 0.32 2.77 -4.41
N SER A 159 0.09 4.05 -4.24
CA SER A 159 0.99 4.94 -3.52
C SER A 159 0.17 5.90 -2.68
N GLU A 160 0.80 6.88 -2.06
CA GLU A 160 0.10 7.96 -1.38
C GLU A 160 0.00 9.20 -2.27
N ILE A 161 -1.14 9.87 -2.14
CA ILE A 161 -1.44 11.19 -2.70
C ILE A 161 -1.99 12.08 -1.59
N MET A 162 -2.04 13.38 -1.84
CA MET A 162 -2.77 14.32 -1.00
C MET A 162 -4.06 14.73 -1.70
N LEU A 163 -5.18 14.62 -1.00
CA LEU A 163 -6.49 15.10 -1.41
C LEU A 163 -6.87 16.33 -0.58
N LEU A 164 -7.40 17.34 -1.24
CA LEU A 164 -7.75 18.65 -0.66
C LEU A 164 -9.18 19.02 -1.04
N ASN A 165 -9.98 19.45 -0.06
CA ASN A 165 -11.22 20.17 -0.28
C ASN A 165 -10.89 21.56 -0.86
N LYS A 166 -11.04 21.68 -2.17
CA LYS A 166 -10.71 22.89 -2.93
C LYS A 166 -11.65 24.04 -2.61
N THR A 167 -12.92 23.74 -2.41
CA THR A 167 -13.96 24.75 -2.13
C THR A 167 -13.64 25.56 -0.87
N ASP A 168 -13.33 24.87 0.23
CA ASP A 168 -13.02 25.52 1.51
C ASP A 168 -11.57 26.03 1.59
N TRP A 169 -10.68 25.51 0.73
CA TRP A 169 -9.33 26.02 0.58
C TRP A 169 -9.28 27.43 -0.03
N GLU A 170 -10.10 27.73 -1.04
CA GLU A 170 -10.01 28.97 -1.83
C GLU A 170 -10.20 30.23 -0.99
N PRO A 171 -11.21 30.36 -0.08
CA PRO A 171 -11.35 31.52 0.79
C PRO A 171 -10.15 31.74 1.71
N PHE A 172 -9.64 30.66 2.32
CA PHE A 172 -8.45 30.69 3.16
C PHE A 172 -7.22 31.14 2.37
N ALA A 173 -6.97 30.50 1.23
CA ALA A 173 -5.81 30.80 0.38
C ALA A 173 -5.80 32.27 -0.07
N LYS A 174 -6.97 32.80 -0.45
CA LYS A 174 -7.14 34.20 -0.83
C LYS A 174 -6.88 35.16 0.35
N ALA A 175 -7.45 34.88 1.51
CA ALA A 175 -7.32 35.73 2.68
C ALA A 175 -5.90 35.80 3.25
N THR A 176 -5.16 34.67 3.15
CA THR A 176 -3.83 34.54 3.76
C THR A 176 -2.68 34.58 2.75
N HIS A 177 -2.99 34.77 1.47
CA HIS A 177 -2.03 34.69 0.35
C HIS A 177 -1.23 33.36 0.31
N THR A 178 -1.87 32.27 0.75
CA THR A 178 -1.26 30.92 0.78
C THR A 178 -1.44 30.22 -0.55
N SER A 179 -0.40 29.55 -1.06
CA SER A 179 -0.43 28.84 -2.33
C SER A 179 -0.34 27.32 -2.19
N LEU A 180 -0.86 26.58 -3.17
CA LEU A 180 -0.72 25.11 -3.22
C LEU A 180 0.74 24.64 -3.27
N SER A 181 1.67 25.48 -3.71
CA SER A 181 3.09 25.15 -3.73
C SER A 181 3.70 25.00 -2.33
N GLU A 182 3.10 25.63 -1.30
CA GLU A 182 3.50 25.48 0.09
C GLU A 182 3.18 24.09 0.65
N LEU A 183 2.22 23.37 0.05
CA LEU A 183 1.81 22.03 0.44
C LEU A 183 2.73 20.91 -0.09
N LYS A 184 3.75 21.22 -0.89
CA LYS A 184 4.66 20.24 -1.48
C LYS A 184 5.59 19.56 -0.45
N THR A 185 5.77 20.17 0.71
CA THR A 185 6.63 19.62 1.75
C THR A 185 5.86 19.41 3.06
N THR A 186 6.32 18.44 3.84
CA THR A 186 5.73 18.14 5.16
C THR A 186 5.80 19.35 6.08
N GLU A 187 6.93 20.05 6.10
CA GLU A 187 7.11 21.27 6.89
C GLU A 187 6.23 22.43 6.38
N GLY A 188 6.02 22.48 5.06
CA GLY A 188 5.11 23.46 4.46
C GLY A 188 3.66 23.22 4.89
N ILE A 189 3.21 21.96 4.89
CA ILE A 189 1.88 21.60 5.41
C ILE A 189 1.74 21.99 6.88
N THR A 190 2.76 21.73 7.72
CA THR A 190 2.75 22.14 9.13
C THR A 190 2.57 23.66 9.28
N ALA A 191 3.30 24.45 8.48
CA ALA A 191 3.18 25.90 8.49
C ALA A 191 1.81 26.40 8.00
N VAL A 192 1.29 25.82 6.91
CA VAL A 192 -0.04 26.14 6.37
C VAL A 192 -1.13 25.76 7.36
N ALA A 193 -1.02 24.62 8.01
CA ALA A 193 -1.99 24.16 8.99
C ALA A 193 -2.09 25.09 10.21
N LYS A 194 -0.96 25.63 10.65
CA LYS A 194 -0.94 26.68 11.69
C LYS A 194 -1.68 27.94 11.22
N LYS A 195 -1.37 28.44 10.01
CA LYS A 195 -2.06 29.61 9.42
C LYS A 195 -3.58 29.37 9.30
N TYR A 196 -3.98 28.14 8.90
CA TYR A 196 -5.39 27.80 8.75
C TYR A 196 -6.11 27.80 10.11
N TYR A 197 -5.50 27.22 11.13
CA TYR A 197 -6.02 27.25 12.50
C TYR A 197 -6.21 28.71 12.98
N GLU A 198 -5.18 29.53 12.86
CA GLU A 198 -5.21 30.92 13.29
C GLU A 198 -6.24 31.77 12.49
N TRP A 199 -6.39 31.49 11.20
CA TRP A 199 -7.37 32.14 10.36
C TRP A 199 -8.81 31.74 10.71
N THR A 200 -9.07 30.49 11.03
CA THR A 200 -10.41 30.03 11.47
C THR A 200 -10.74 30.49 12.88
N ASP A 201 -9.79 30.45 13.81
CA ASP A 201 -9.95 30.95 15.17
C ASP A 201 -10.31 32.45 15.21
N ALA A 202 -9.69 33.23 14.34
CA ALA A 202 -9.99 34.67 14.23
C ALA A 202 -11.40 35.00 13.72
N GLN A 203 -12.13 34.03 13.17
CA GLN A 203 -13.52 34.21 12.71
C GLN A 203 -14.54 34.04 13.86
N THR A 204 -14.11 33.52 14.98
CA THR A 204 -14.93 33.27 16.18
C THR A 204 -14.32 33.95 17.42
N PRO A 205 -14.18 35.27 17.43
CA PRO A 205 -13.44 35.98 18.49
C PRO A 205 -14.03 35.78 19.90
N ASP A 206 -15.30 35.43 19.98
CA ASP A 206 -15.99 35.15 21.27
C ASP A 206 -15.68 33.75 21.83
N THR A 207 -15.06 32.87 21.02
CA THR A 207 -14.68 31.50 21.39
C THR A 207 -13.21 31.24 21.05
N PRO A 208 -12.25 31.85 21.74
CA PRO A 208 -10.84 31.74 21.41
C PRO A 208 -10.32 30.29 21.56
N ASN A 209 -9.40 29.91 20.72
CA ASN A 209 -8.77 28.58 20.63
C ASN A 209 -9.68 27.48 20.05
N ASP A 210 -10.70 27.83 19.26
CA ASP A 210 -11.59 26.93 18.52
C ASP A 210 -11.21 26.74 17.04
N GLY A 211 -10.03 27.21 16.66
CA GLY A 211 -9.51 27.07 15.31
C GLY A 211 -9.57 25.64 14.77
N LYS A 212 -9.84 25.48 13.48
CA LYS A 212 -10.03 24.18 12.84
C LYS A 212 -8.71 23.55 12.40
N ALA A 213 -8.66 22.22 12.45
CA ALA A 213 -7.54 21.47 11.90
C ALA A 213 -7.56 21.51 10.36
N PHE A 214 -6.38 21.53 9.77
CA PHE A 214 -6.20 21.56 8.32
C PHE A 214 -6.00 20.19 7.71
N TYR A 215 -5.24 19.29 8.39
CA TYR A 215 -4.66 18.13 7.75
C TYR A 215 -4.67 16.88 8.62
N GLY A 216 -4.71 15.72 7.95
CA GLY A 216 -4.53 14.42 8.58
C GLY A 216 -3.79 13.41 7.68
N ARG A 217 -3.48 12.24 8.21
CA ARG A 217 -2.85 11.12 7.46
C ARG A 217 -3.51 9.81 7.79
N ASP A 218 -3.66 8.94 6.78
CA ASP A 218 -4.21 7.59 6.98
C ASP A 218 -3.16 6.60 7.52
N SER A 219 -1.89 6.69 7.08
CA SER A 219 -0.85 5.75 7.49
C SER A 219 0.34 6.45 8.12
N MET A 220 0.59 6.12 9.40
CA MET A 220 1.76 6.60 10.12
C MET A 220 3.00 5.74 9.85
N SER A 221 2.85 4.45 9.58
CA SER A 221 3.99 3.62 9.17
C SER A 221 4.60 4.14 7.88
N ASN A 222 3.80 4.50 6.89
CA ASN A 222 4.30 5.12 5.66
C ASN A 222 5.00 6.45 5.94
N TYR A 223 4.48 7.27 6.85
CA TYR A 223 5.11 8.53 7.25
C TYR A 223 6.55 8.33 7.76
N PHE A 224 6.75 7.33 8.63
CA PHE A 224 8.08 7.00 9.14
C PHE A 224 8.96 6.39 8.06
N VAL A 225 8.47 5.37 7.35
CA VAL A 225 9.23 4.64 6.33
C VAL A 225 9.69 5.57 5.22
N ILE A 226 8.77 6.36 4.67
CA ILE A 226 9.08 7.26 3.56
C ILE A 226 9.80 8.51 4.03
N GLY A 227 9.41 9.11 5.14
CA GLY A 227 10.09 10.28 5.69
C GLY A 227 11.56 10.01 6.00
N MET A 228 11.87 8.88 6.63
CA MET A 228 13.26 8.47 6.88
C MET A 228 14.01 8.25 5.56
N LYS A 229 13.40 7.55 4.59
CA LYS A 229 14.00 7.30 3.27
C LYS A 229 14.27 8.58 2.50
N GLN A 230 13.34 9.52 2.50
CA GLN A 230 13.50 10.86 1.91
C GLN A 230 14.67 11.62 2.53
N MET A 231 14.91 11.46 3.82
CA MET A 231 16.02 12.07 4.55
C MET A 231 17.33 11.26 4.45
N GLY A 232 17.38 10.22 3.60
CA GLY A 232 18.58 9.47 3.27
C GLY A 232 18.88 8.26 4.14
N LYS A 233 17.97 7.83 5.02
CA LYS A 233 18.11 6.62 5.84
C LYS A 233 16.87 5.73 5.74
N GLU A 234 17.06 4.43 5.85
CA GLU A 234 15.96 3.47 6.02
C GLU A 234 15.69 3.28 7.52
N ILE A 235 14.41 3.29 7.93
CA ILE A 235 14.08 3.00 9.33
C ILE A 235 14.34 1.54 9.67
N PHE A 236 14.14 0.64 8.69
CA PHE A 236 14.45 -0.79 8.76
C PHE A 236 15.52 -1.14 7.73
N GLU A 237 16.75 -1.26 8.14
CA GLU A 237 17.84 -1.75 7.32
C GLU A 237 17.89 -3.26 7.40
N VAL A 238 17.53 -3.97 6.32
CA VAL A 238 17.47 -5.44 6.28
C VAL A 238 18.62 -5.99 5.45
N LYS A 239 19.46 -6.77 6.11
CA LYS A 239 20.58 -7.50 5.49
C LYS A 239 20.50 -8.97 5.88
N ASP A 240 20.50 -9.87 4.91
CA ASP A 240 20.44 -11.34 5.10
C ASP A 240 19.28 -11.76 6.04
N GLY A 241 18.10 -11.15 5.88
CA GLY A 241 16.89 -11.40 6.69
C GLY A 241 16.95 -10.84 8.12
N LYS A 242 18.05 -10.21 8.53
CA LYS A 242 18.20 -9.54 9.83
C LYS A 242 17.91 -8.07 9.69
N VAL A 243 17.10 -7.54 10.60
CA VAL A 243 16.75 -6.11 10.64
C VAL A 243 17.62 -5.37 11.66
N THR A 244 18.08 -4.19 11.25
CA THR A 244 18.62 -3.16 12.14
C THR A 244 17.66 -1.97 12.11
N VAL A 245 17.13 -1.58 13.26
CA VAL A 245 16.25 -0.42 13.40
C VAL A 245 17.09 0.84 13.50
N ASN A 246 16.89 1.75 12.56
CA ASN A 246 17.57 3.04 12.59
C ASN A 246 16.76 4.04 13.42
N THR A 247 17.26 4.30 14.61
CA THR A 247 16.66 5.27 15.55
C THR A 247 17.42 6.60 15.58
N ASP A 248 17.87 7.10 14.42
CA ASP A 248 18.52 8.41 14.33
C ASP A 248 17.65 9.49 14.97
N LYS A 249 18.13 9.99 16.10
CA LYS A 249 17.37 10.90 16.95
C LYS A 249 17.04 12.22 16.28
N LYS A 250 17.94 12.74 15.42
CA LYS A 250 17.73 13.99 14.70
C LYS A 250 16.61 13.85 13.65
N LEU A 251 16.61 12.74 12.93
CA LEU A 251 15.60 12.46 11.91
C LEU A 251 14.24 12.17 12.56
N LEU A 252 14.22 11.36 13.62
CA LEU A 252 12.99 11.08 14.38
C LEU A 252 12.44 12.35 15.04
N LYS A 253 13.30 13.27 15.53
CA LYS A 253 12.85 14.56 16.06
C LYS A 253 12.16 15.37 14.96
N ARG A 254 12.70 15.40 13.74
CA ARG A 254 12.08 16.11 12.61
C ARG A 254 10.73 15.53 12.22
N LEU A 255 10.56 14.19 12.24
CA LEU A 255 9.26 13.56 12.03
C LEU A 255 8.29 13.91 13.17
N TRP A 256 8.74 13.86 14.43
CA TRP A 256 7.95 14.23 15.60
C TRP A 256 7.48 15.69 15.53
N GLU A 257 8.36 16.63 15.17
CA GLU A 257 8.04 18.06 15.04
C GLU A 257 7.00 18.34 13.94
N ASN A 258 6.94 17.52 12.89
CA ASN A 258 6.05 17.72 11.77
C ASN A 258 4.79 16.83 11.77
N TYR A 259 4.57 16.06 12.82
CA TYR A 259 3.31 15.36 13.04
C TYR A 259 2.77 15.57 14.46
N TYR A 260 3.54 15.22 15.48
CA TYR A 260 3.08 15.30 16.87
C TYR A 260 2.81 16.75 17.30
N VAL A 261 3.74 17.65 17.04
CA VAL A 261 3.60 19.07 17.43
C VAL A 261 2.36 19.70 16.79
N PRO A 262 2.16 19.64 15.47
CA PRO A 262 0.94 20.19 14.86
C PRO A 262 -0.34 19.47 15.30
N TYR A 263 -0.29 18.18 15.62
CA TYR A 263 -1.44 17.43 16.11
C TYR A 263 -1.86 17.91 17.51
N VAL A 264 -0.93 17.96 18.46
CA VAL A 264 -1.20 18.45 19.82
C VAL A 264 -1.64 19.91 19.81
N SER A 265 -1.14 20.70 18.86
CA SER A 265 -1.54 22.11 18.68
C SER A 265 -2.92 22.28 18.04
N GLY A 266 -3.59 21.21 17.60
CA GLY A 266 -4.89 21.28 16.95
C GLY A 266 -4.85 21.64 15.48
N TYR A 267 -3.66 21.69 14.87
CA TYR A 267 -3.49 22.00 13.44
C TYR A 267 -3.73 20.77 12.57
N PHE A 268 -3.47 19.56 13.10
CA PHE A 268 -3.77 18.26 12.50
C PHE A 268 -4.83 17.55 13.33
N ALA A 269 -5.60 16.65 12.65
CA ALA A 269 -6.58 15.82 13.33
C ALA A 269 -6.74 14.44 12.67
N ALA A 270 -7.28 13.52 13.46
CA ALA A 270 -7.67 12.17 13.05
C ALA A 270 -8.77 11.67 13.99
N TYR A 271 -10.02 11.87 13.63
CA TYR A 271 -11.19 11.49 14.45
C TYR A 271 -11.89 10.23 13.93
N GLY A 272 -12.19 10.16 12.64
CA GLY A 272 -12.82 9.02 12.00
C GLY A 272 -11.87 7.84 11.77
N LYS A 273 -12.42 6.73 11.26
CA LYS A 273 -11.62 5.58 10.85
C LYS A 273 -10.67 5.96 9.71
N PHE A 274 -11.17 6.73 8.75
CA PHE A 274 -10.41 7.23 7.60
C PHE A 274 -10.43 8.75 7.56
N ARG A 275 -9.40 9.36 6.98
CA ARG A 275 -9.30 10.83 6.86
C ARG A 275 -10.35 11.41 5.91
N SER A 276 -10.85 10.62 4.96
CA SER A 276 -12.01 11.00 4.15
C SER A 276 -13.27 11.24 4.98
N ASP A 277 -13.45 10.52 6.08
CA ASP A 277 -14.56 10.74 7.03
C ASP A 277 -14.43 12.11 7.70
N ASP A 278 -13.18 12.50 8.06
CA ASP A 278 -12.91 13.80 8.69
C ASP A 278 -13.09 14.98 7.71
N VAL A 279 -12.81 14.77 6.42
CA VAL A 279 -13.16 15.77 5.38
C VAL A 279 -14.68 15.87 5.22
N LYS A 280 -15.39 14.74 5.22
CA LYS A 280 -16.84 14.70 5.11
C LYS A 280 -17.53 15.48 6.23
N THR A 281 -17.01 15.39 7.44
CA THR A 281 -17.54 16.13 8.61
C THR A 281 -17.01 17.56 8.73
N GLY A 282 -16.10 17.99 7.82
CA GLY A 282 -15.49 19.33 7.87
C GLY A 282 -14.46 19.53 8.97
N ASN A 283 -13.97 18.42 9.56
CA ASN A 283 -12.98 18.45 10.62
C ASN A 283 -11.55 18.71 10.12
N ILE A 284 -11.28 18.39 8.85
CA ILE A 284 -10.02 18.71 8.16
C ILE A 284 -10.30 19.10 6.70
N LEU A 285 -9.39 19.89 6.10
CA LEU A 285 -9.46 20.24 4.69
C LEU A 285 -8.76 19.26 3.77
N ALA A 286 -7.69 18.65 4.25
CA ALA A 286 -6.81 17.86 3.40
C ALA A 286 -6.28 16.64 4.15
N TYR A 287 -5.93 15.61 3.38
CA TYR A 287 -5.24 14.46 3.95
C TYR A 287 -4.30 13.80 2.95
N THR A 288 -3.30 13.10 3.48
CA THR A 288 -2.51 12.15 2.70
C THR A 288 -3.02 10.73 2.97
N GLY A 289 -3.35 10.03 1.90
CA GLY A 289 -3.84 8.66 1.93
C GLY A 289 -3.49 7.91 0.65
N SER A 290 -3.94 6.66 0.56
CA SER A 290 -3.72 5.82 -0.62
C SER A 290 -4.39 6.39 -1.87
N THR A 291 -3.78 6.20 -3.04
CA THR A 291 -4.43 6.45 -4.32
C THR A 291 -5.77 5.74 -4.42
N SER A 292 -5.88 4.51 -3.90
CA SER A 292 -7.13 3.74 -3.88
C SER A 292 -8.22 4.34 -3.00
N SER A 293 -7.90 5.33 -2.15
CA SER A 293 -8.89 6.05 -1.32
C SER A 293 -9.60 7.19 -2.04
N ALA A 294 -9.22 7.50 -3.28
CA ALA A 294 -9.82 8.59 -4.07
C ALA A 294 -11.35 8.50 -4.19
N PHE A 295 -11.89 7.29 -4.31
CA PHE A 295 -13.33 7.06 -4.34
C PHE A 295 -14.07 7.57 -3.11
N TYR A 296 -13.42 7.52 -1.95
CA TYR A 296 -14.03 7.85 -0.67
C TYR A 296 -13.93 9.33 -0.32
N PHE A 297 -13.24 10.14 -1.16
CA PHE A 297 -13.25 11.59 -0.97
C PHE A 297 -14.67 12.14 -1.18
N PRO A 298 -15.25 12.85 -0.17
CA PRO A 298 -16.65 13.24 -0.19
C PRO A 298 -16.96 14.26 -1.29
N GLN A 299 -18.24 14.31 -1.69
CA GLN A 299 -18.77 15.33 -2.61
C GLN A 299 -19.37 16.53 -1.86
N SER A 300 -19.55 16.40 -0.55
CA SER A 300 -20.09 17.44 0.33
C SER A 300 -19.42 17.36 1.70
N VAL A 301 -19.35 18.50 2.37
CA VAL A 301 -19.18 18.56 3.82
C VAL A 301 -20.58 18.43 4.45
N GLU A 302 -20.68 17.56 5.44
CA GLU A 302 -21.90 17.27 6.22
C GLU A 302 -21.58 17.51 7.70
N GLY A 303 -21.36 18.76 8.08
CA GLY A 303 -21.10 19.14 9.47
C GLY A 303 -22.40 19.39 10.25
N ASP A 304 -22.29 19.47 11.58
CA ASP A 304 -23.46 19.62 12.48
C ASP A 304 -24.28 20.88 12.18
N THR A 305 -23.67 21.95 11.69
CA THR A 305 -24.32 23.25 11.46
C THR A 305 -24.31 23.68 10.00
N THR A 306 -23.50 23.07 9.15
CA THR A 306 -23.34 23.47 7.74
C THR A 306 -23.18 22.25 6.85
N SER A 307 -23.92 22.23 5.75
CA SER A 307 -23.75 21.27 4.68
C SER A 307 -23.60 21.99 3.35
N HIS A 308 -22.58 21.64 2.58
CA HIS A 308 -22.35 22.24 1.26
C HIS A 308 -21.56 21.28 0.35
N ALA A 309 -21.79 21.42 -0.95
CA ALA A 309 -21.04 20.66 -1.95
C ALA A 309 -19.59 21.15 -2.02
N ILE A 310 -18.66 20.22 -2.26
CA ILE A 310 -17.23 20.54 -2.37
C ILE A 310 -16.62 19.99 -3.65
N ASP A 311 -15.69 20.76 -4.22
CA ASP A 311 -14.74 20.31 -5.22
C ASP A 311 -13.47 19.78 -4.54
N TYR A 312 -12.75 18.95 -5.27
CA TYR A 312 -11.48 18.36 -4.82
C TYR A 312 -10.28 18.89 -5.61
N LYS A 313 -9.11 18.73 -5.02
CA LYS A 313 -7.83 18.85 -5.72
C LYS A 313 -6.94 17.67 -5.36
N VAL A 314 -6.42 16.97 -6.38
CA VAL A 314 -5.39 15.95 -6.21
C VAL A 314 -4.02 16.64 -6.25
N LEU A 315 -3.18 16.35 -5.27
CA LEU A 315 -1.81 16.82 -5.15
C LEU A 315 -0.89 15.61 -4.89
N GLU A 316 0.37 15.73 -5.25
CA GLU A 316 1.36 14.73 -4.86
C GLU A 316 1.49 14.65 -3.34
N ALA A 317 1.75 13.45 -2.81
CA ALA A 317 2.09 13.31 -1.40
C ALA A 317 3.33 14.16 -1.04
N PRO A 318 3.33 14.84 0.11
CA PRO A 318 4.39 15.75 0.50
C PRO A 318 5.72 15.03 0.71
N VAL A 319 6.82 15.77 0.48
CA VAL A 319 8.18 15.31 0.71
C VAL A 319 8.78 16.07 1.90
N MET A 320 9.62 15.43 2.70
CA MET A 320 10.39 16.15 3.73
C MET A 320 11.26 17.22 3.05
N LYS A 321 11.23 18.47 3.54
CA LYS A 321 11.95 19.59 2.91
C LYS A 321 13.43 19.28 2.72
N GLY A 322 13.90 19.40 1.48
CA GLY A 322 15.27 19.02 1.09
C GLY A 322 15.52 17.51 0.98
N GLY A 323 14.46 16.68 1.13
CA GLY A 323 14.52 15.24 0.96
C GLY A 323 14.47 14.80 -0.51
N LYS A 324 14.80 13.53 -0.75
CA LYS A 324 14.68 12.89 -2.08
C LYS A 324 13.22 12.54 -2.36
N ASN A 325 12.81 12.53 -3.64
CA ASN A 325 11.43 12.26 -4.04
C ASN A 325 11.07 10.76 -4.01
N TYR A 326 11.17 10.15 -2.83
CA TYR A 326 10.64 8.81 -2.61
C TYR A 326 9.15 8.86 -2.34
N LYS A 327 8.40 7.95 -2.98
CA LYS A 327 6.98 7.68 -2.72
C LYS A 327 6.81 6.25 -2.21
N VAL A 328 5.79 6.01 -1.42
CA VAL A 328 5.56 4.65 -0.93
C VAL A 328 5.10 3.74 -2.06
N GLN A 329 5.67 2.54 -2.12
CA GLN A 329 5.13 1.41 -2.86
C GLN A 329 4.26 0.59 -1.90
N GLN A 330 2.98 0.52 -2.20
CA GLN A 330 2.01 -0.25 -1.42
C GLN A 330 1.00 -0.95 -2.34
N GLY A 331 0.02 -1.61 -1.77
CA GLY A 331 -0.92 -2.51 -2.44
C GLY A 331 -0.45 -3.97 -2.32
N ALA A 332 -1.35 -4.81 -1.85
CA ALA A 332 -1.09 -6.24 -1.72
C ALA A 332 -0.78 -6.88 -3.07
N GLY A 333 0.02 -7.92 -3.03
CA GLY A 333 0.13 -8.87 -4.13
C GLY A 333 -0.81 -10.04 -3.94
N MET A 334 -0.77 -11.01 -4.84
CA MET A 334 -1.42 -12.31 -4.69
C MET A 334 -0.39 -13.42 -4.55
N ALA A 335 -0.54 -14.21 -3.50
CA ALA A 335 0.23 -15.41 -3.26
C ALA A 335 -0.59 -16.65 -3.67
N VAL A 336 0.10 -17.73 -4.01
CA VAL A 336 -0.51 -19.05 -4.27
C VAL A 336 -0.12 -19.98 -3.13
N THR A 337 -1.09 -20.63 -2.55
CA THR A 337 -0.87 -21.68 -1.53
C THR A 337 -0.19 -22.89 -2.17
N LYS A 338 0.81 -23.43 -1.49
CA LYS A 338 1.48 -24.66 -1.95
C LYS A 338 0.51 -25.83 -1.90
N SER A 339 0.33 -26.48 -3.04
CA SER A 339 -0.58 -27.60 -3.23
C SER A 339 -0.05 -28.57 -4.29
N ASP A 340 -0.92 -29.30 -4.96
CA ASP A 340 -0.55 -30.09 -6.12
C ASP A 340 -0.27 -29.24 -7.36
N ASP A 341 0.33 -29.86 -8.37
CA ASP A 341 0.76 -29.20 -9.60
C ASP A 341 -0.41 -28.64 -10.43
N GLU A 342 -1.58 -29.25 -10.37
CA GLU A 342 -2.75 -28.82 -11.13
C GLU A 342 -3.33 -27.52 -10.55
N HIS A 343 -3.51 -27.44 -9.22
CA HIS A 343 -4.00 -26.25 -8.55
C HIS A 343 -3.01 -25.09 -8.66
N GLU A 344 -1.70 -25.32 -8.40
CA GLU A 344 -0.67 -24.29 -8.53
C GLU A 344 -0.60 -23.74 -9.98
N TYR A 345 -0.67 -24.61 -10.97
CA TYR A 345 -0.68 -24.22 -12.38
C TYR A 345 -1.95 -23.45 -12.74
N ALA A 346 -3.13 -23.95 -12.38
CA ALA A 346 -4.41 -23.30 -12.64
C ALA A 346 -4.47 -21.90 -12.00
N ALA A 347 -4.03 -21.76 -10.74
CA ALA A 347 -3.89 -20.48 -10.05
C ALA A 347 -2.99 -19.51 -10.82
N THR A 348 -1.85 -20.00 -11.30
CA THR A 348 -0.90 -19.18 -12.07
C THR A 348 -1.45 -18.77 -13.45
N VAL A 349 -2.24 -19.60 -14.11
CA VAL A 349 -2.92 -19.25 -15.37
C VAL A 349 -3.86 -18.08 -15.15
N PHE A 350 -4.65 -18.09 -14.08
CA PHE A 350 -5.50 -16.94 -13.70
C PHE A 350 -4.67 -15.69 -13.42
N LEU A 351 -3.63 -15.78 -12.59
CA LEU A 351 -2.79 -14.64 -12.23
C LEU A 351 -2.11 -14.01 -13.46
N LYS A 352 -1.61 -14.84 -14.39
CA LYS A 352 -1.06 -14.38 -15.67
C LYS A 352 -2.11 -13.66 -16.52
N TRP A 353 -3.33 -14.18 -16.57
CA TRP A 353 -4.43 -13.58 -17.32
C TRP A 353 -4.85 -12.24 -16.69
N PHE A 354 -5.04 -12.20 -15.37
CA PHE A 354 -5.46 -11.00 -14.63
C PHE A 354 -4.44 -9.86 -14.73
N SER A 355 -3.14 -10.18 -14.74
CA SER A 355 -2.08 -9.20 -14.91
C SER A 355 -1.77 -8.78 -16.34
N LYS A 356 -2.42 -9.38 -17.38
CA LYS A 356 -2.30 -8.86 -18.74
C LYS A 356 -2.78 -7.42 -18.82
N LYS A 357 -2.14 -6.63 -19.70
CA LYS A 357 -2.38 -5.18 -19.84
C LYS A 357 -3.86 -4.79 -19.87
N GLU A 358 -4.67 -5.48 -20.67
CA GLU A 358 -6.09 -5.14 -20.83
C GLU A 358 -6.92 -5.39 -19.57
N GLN A 359 -6.79 -6.58 -18.97
CA GLN A 359 -7.52 -6.97 -17.77
C GLN A 359 -7.07 -6.14 -16.56
N ASN A 360 -5.75 -5.94 -16.45
CA ASN A 360 -5.17 -5.16 -15.38
C ASN A 360 -5.61 -3.70 -15.44
N LEU A 361 -5.60 -3.08 -16.63
CA LEU A 361 -6.10 -1.71 -16.80
C LEU A 361 -7.62 -1.62 -16.60
N GLU A 362 -8.41 -2.62 -16.98
CA GLU A 362 -9.85 -2.66 -16.72
C GLU A 362 -10.12 -2.62 -15.20
N PHE A 363 -9.35 -3.37 -14.40
CA PHE A 363 -9.43 -3.32 -12.94
C PHE A 363 -8.92 -1.99 -12.37
N VAL A 364 -7.77 -1.51 -12.83
CA VAL A 364 -7.11 -0.28 -12.36
C VAL A 364 -8.00 0.96 -12.55
N CYS A 365 -8.65 1.09 -13.70
CA CYS A 365 -9.55 2.22 -14.01
C CYS A 365 -10.78 2.29 -13.10
N GLN A 366 -11.13 1.22 -12.41
CA GLN A 366 -12.28 1.13 -11.51
C GLN A 366 -11.87 1.02 -10.02
N SER A 367 -10.58 0.99 -9.72
CA SER A 367 -10.07 0.75 -8.37
C SER A 367 -9.08 1.79 -7.86
N SER A 368 -8.68 2.75 -8.70
CA SER A 368 -7.63 3.76 -8.42
C SER A 368 -6.27 3.14 -8.02
N TYR A 369 -6.04 1.88 -8.36
CA TYR A 369 -4.71 1.27 -8.28
C TYR A 369 -3.86 1.65 -9.49
N MET A 370 -2.55 1.41 -9.40
CA MET A 370 -1.60 1.54 -10.52
C MET A 370 -1.40 0.19 -11.21
N PRO A 371 -1.26 0.17 -12.54
CA PRO A 371 -1.00 -1.05 -13.29
C PRO A 371 0.39 -1.61 -12.98
N VAL A 372 0.54 -2.93 -13.13
CA VAL A 372 1.75 -3.64 -12.70
C VAL A 372 2.75 -3.92 -13.82
N LEU A 373 2.34 -3.83 -15.08
CA LEU A 373 3.24 -4.01 -16.23
C LEU A 373 3.83 -2.67 -16.67
N LYS A 374 5.12 -2.67 -17.04
CA LYS A 374 5.83 -1.49 -17.57
C LYS A 374 5.08 -0.81 -18.72
N GLU A 375 4.59 -1.59 -19.67
CA GLU A 375 3.86 -1.09 -20.85
C GLU A 375 2.47 -0.49 -20.53
N ALA A 376 1.94 -0.73 -19.35
CA ALA A 376 0.64 -0.24 -18.90
C ALA A 376 0.73 1.09 -18.13
N ASN A 377 1.91 1.43 -17.58
CA ASN A 377 2.12 2.58 -16.71
C ASN A 377 2.25 3.89 -17.49
N SER A 378 1.19 4.28 -18.20
CA SER A 378 1.07 5.57 -18.87
C SER A 378 -0.39 5.97 -19.03
N MET A 379 -0.70 7.27 -18.97
CA MET A 379 -2.05 7.77 -19.25
C MET A 379 -2.53 7.40 -20.66
N LYS A 380 -1.63 7.35 -21.65
CA LYS A 380 -1.96 6.86 -23.01
C LYS A 380 -2.54 5.45 -23.01
N SER A 381 -2.02 4.56 -22.14
CA SER A 381 -2.53 3.19 -22.01
C SER A 381 -3.89 3.17 -21.30
N VAL A 382 -4.06 4.01 -20.27
CA VAL A 382 -5.33 4.19 -19.55
C VAL A 382 -6.40 4.71 -20.49
N ASP A 383 -6.16 5.84 -21.19
CA ASP A 383 -7.12 6.49 -22.09
C ASP A 383 -7.55 5.54 -23.22
N LYS A 384 -6.60 4.76 -23.75
CA LYS A 384 -6.91 3.75 -24.79
C LYS A 384 -7.92 2.73 -24.28
N VAL A 385 -7.67 2.12 -23.11
CA VAL A 385 -8.55 1.07 -22.56
C VAL A 385 -9.89 1.65 -22.12
N VAL A 386 -9.90 2.82 -21.52
CA VAL A 386 -11.14 3.55 -21.15
C VAL A 386 -12.03 3.75 -22.38
N LYS A 387 -11.45 4.20 -23.51
CA LYS A 387 -12.18 4.40 -24.76
C LYS A 387 -12.65 3.07 -25.38
N GLU A 388 -11.78 2.07 -25.51
CA GLU A 388 -12.07 0.80 -26.16
C GLU A 388 -13.11 -0.02 -25.38
N LYS A 389 -13.04 -0.02 -24.07
CA LYS A 389 -13.95 -0.78 -23.19
C LYS A 389 -15.15 0.06 -22.73
N LYS A 390 -15.26 1.34 -23.13
CA LYS A 390 -16.30 2.29 -22.70
C LYS A 390 -16.45 2.36 -21.17
N ILE A 391 -15.31 2.36 -20.47
CA ILE A 391 -15.29 2.40 -18.99
C ILE A 391 -15.75 3.80 -18.54
N LYS A 392 -16.76 3.85 -17.67
CA LYS A 392 -17.13 5.07 -16.95
C LYS A 392 -16.18 5.23 -15.77
N MET A 393 -15.11 5.95 -15.97
CA MET A 393 -14.11 6.22 -14.94
C MET A 393 -14.51 7.46 -14.14
N ASP A 394 -14.47 7.37 -12.82
CA ASP A 394 -14.65 8.52 -11.92
C ASP A 394 -13.52 9.54 -12.11
N SER A 395 -13.86 10.84 -12.10
CA SER A 395 -12.89 11.92 -12.35
C SER A 395 -11.77 11.96 -11.30
N LYS A 396 -12.06 11.67 -10.04
CA LYS A 396 -11.05 11.63 -8.96
C LYS A 396 -10.07 10.49 -9.20
N THR A 397 -10.57 9.32 -9.61
CA THR A 397 -9.74 8.18 -10.02
C THR A 397 -8.84 8.54 -11.19
N TYR A 398 -9.38 9.23 -12.21
CA TYR A 398 -8.60 9.68 -13.35
C TYR A 398 -7.49 10.64 -12.92
N ASP A 399 -7.81 11.64 -12.12
CA ASP A 399 -6.84 12.64 -11.65
C ASP A 399 -5.77 12.03 -10.75
N CYS A 400 -6.13 11.04 -9.91
CA CYS A 400 -5.18 10.31 -9.10
C CYS A 400 -4.21 9.48 -9.95
N LEU A 401 -4.73 8.73 -10.92
CA LEU A 401 -3.89 7.97 -11.85
C LEU A 401 -3.00 8.90 -12.67
N LYS A 402 -3.55 10.02 -13.15
CA LYS A 402 -2.77 11.02 -13.88
C LYS A 402 -1.63 11.60 -13.04
N SER A 403 -1.89 11.96 -11.79
CA SER A 403 -0.88 12.47 -10.87
C SER A 403 0.28 11.49 -10.67
N MET A 404 -0.02 10.19 -10.63
CA MET A 404 0.99 9.15 -10.44
C MET A 404 1.71 8.77 -11.74
N LEU A 405 0.97 8.62 -12.84
CA LEU A 405 1.53 8.10 -14.09
C LEU A 405 2.28 9.16 -14.91
N ASP A 406 1.91 10.44 -14.82
CA ASP A 406 2.65 11.53 -15.48
C ASP A 406 4.08 11.70 -14.94
N ASN A 407 4.32 11.28 -13.71
CA ASN A 407 5.62 11.36 -13.03
C ASN A 407 6.22 9.99 -12.70
N PHE A 408 5.68 8.91 -13.26
CA PHE A 408 6.06 7.54 -12.93
C PHE A 408 7.57 7.29 -13.08
N ASP A 409 8.15 7.67 -14.23
CA ASP A 409 9.58 7.47 -14.53
C ASP A 409 10.52 8.37 -13.70
N LYS A 410 9.97 9.40 -13.02
CA LYS A 410 10.72 10.33 -12.16
C LYS A 410 10.52 10.05 -10.67
N THR A 411 9.77 9.02 -10.34
CA THR A 411 9.39 8.68 -8.97
C THR A 411 10.14 7.42 -8.53
N ASP A 412 10.87 7.54 -7.43
CA ASP A 412 11.47 6.39 -6.77
C ASP A 412 10.46 5.76 -5.81
N PHE A 413 9.83 4.67 -6.22
CA PHE A 413 8.95 3.90 -5.34
C PHE A 413 9.77 3.07 -4.35
N TYR A 414 9.36 3.13 -3.08
CA TYR A 414 10.06 2.44 -2.01
C TYR A 414 9.09 1.70 -1.08
N THR A 415 9.45 0.51 -0.71
CA THR A 415 8.91 -0.24 0.42
C THR A 415 10.05 -0.91 1.19
N THR A 416 9.83 -1.23 2.45
CA THR A 416 10.83 -1.96 3.25
C THR A 416 10.96 -3.40 2.77
N LYS A 417 12.16 -3.96 2.83
CA LYS A 417 12.33 -5.41 2.69
C LYS A 417 11.62 -6.14 3.84
N THR A 418 11.19 -7.36 3.57
CA THR A 418 10.56 -8.20 4.59
C THR A 418 11.58 -8.74 5.60
N PHE A 419 11.16 -8.93 6.84
CA PHE A 419 11.99 -9.49 7.91
C PHE A 419 11.10 -10.09 9.02
N GLU A 420 11.69 -10.86 9.88
CA GLU A 420 10.98 -11.46 11.01
C GLU A 420 10.41 -10.37 11.94
N ASN A 421 9.14 -10.54 12.38
CA ASN A 421 8.39 -9.55 13.17
C ASN A 421 8.15 -8.20 12.47
N GLY A 422 8.33 -8.11 11.15
CA GLY A 422 8.10 -6.89 10.36
C GLY A 422 6.71 -6.31 10.57
N TYR A 423 5.69 -7.15 10.60
CA TYR A 423 4.32 -6.75 10.87
C TYR A 423 4.15 -6.08 12.25
N ASN A 424 4.67 -6.69 13.32
CA ASN A 424 4.58 -6.12 14.68
C ASN A 424 5.35 -4.79 14.81
N MET A 425 6.52 -4.70 14.17
CA MET A 425 7.31 -3.48 14.17
C MET A 425 6.64 -2.36 13.37
N ARG A 426 5.96 -2.70 12.28
CA ARG A 426 5.16 -1.75 11.50
C ARG A 426 3.97 -1.21 12.31
N LYS A 427 3.32 -2.03 13.14
CA LYS A 427 2.29 -1.56 14.10
C LYS A 427 2.83 -0.52 15.08
N VAL A 428 4.07 -0.67 15.56
CA VAL A 428 4.68 0.38 16.40
C VAL A 428 4.80 1.71 15.64
N LEU A 429 5.15 1.67 14.33
CA LEU A 429 5.17 2.89 13.51
C LEU A 429 3.77 3.49 13.34
N ASP A 430 2.73 2.66 13.19
CA ASP A 430 1.37 3.15 12.96
C ASP A 430 0.75 3.79 14.21
N TYR A 431 1.00 3.21 15.39
CA TYR A 431 0.23 3.60 16.59
C TYR A 431 1.02 4.39 17.64
N ASN A 432 2.34 4.15 17.81
CA ASN A 432 3.08 4.72 18.94
C ASN A 432 3.08 6.25 18.99
N LEU A 433 3.28 6.93 17.85
CA LEU A 433 3.29 8.41 17.82
C LEU A 433 1.87 8.96 17.73
N SER A 434 0.97 8.34 16.96
CA SER A 434 -0.40 8.80 16.78
C SER A 434 -1.22 8.72 18.08
N ASP A 435 -1.16 7.58 18.78
CA ASP A 435 -1.87 7.41 20.04
C ASP A 435 -1.35 8.38 21.11
N ARG A 436 -0.04 8.58 21.13
CA ARG A 436 0.57 9.56 22.03
C ARG A 436 0.12 10.99 21.72
N ALA A 437 0.07 11.35 20.44
CA ALA A 437 -0.38 12.67 20.00
C ALA A 437 -1.86 12.90 20.36
N ALA A 438 -2.71 11.90 20.14
CA ALA A 438 -4.14 11.97 20.48
C ALA A 438 -4.36 12.13 21.99
N ALA A 439 -3.70 11.32 22.81
CA ALA A 439 -3.80 11.40 24.27
C ALA A 439 -3.29 12.74 24.83
N ASP A 440 -2.17 13.23 24.31
CA ASP A 440 -1.61 14.50 24.76
C ASP A 440 -2.43 15.70 24.25
N LYS A 441 -3.05 15.62 23.08
CA LYS A 441 -4.01 16.62 22.58
C LYS A 441 -5.23 16.70 23.49
N GLU A 442 -5.83 15.57 23.85
CA GLU A 442 -6.98 15.54 24.76
C GLU A 442 -6.63 16.14 26.13
N ALA A 443 -5.45 15.80 26.67
CA ALA A 443 -4.98 16.35 27.94
C ALA A 443 -4.73 17.86 27.84
N ALA A 444 -4.10 18.33 26.76
CA ALA A 444 -3.86 19.75 26.53
C ALA A 444 -5.17 20.54 26.42
N ASP A 445 -6.17 20.01 25.70
CA ASP A 445 -7.48 20.65 25.57
C ASP A 445 -8.22 20.76 26.90
N LYS A 446 -8.12 19.74 27.75
CA LYS A 446 -8.69 19.78 29.12
C LYS A 446 -8.05 20.88 29.96
N GLU A 447 -6.70 21.03 29.91
CA GLU A 447 -6.00 22.08 30.62
C GLU A 447 -6.39 23.48 30.11
N ILE A 448 -6.50 23.67 28.80
CA ILE A 448 -6.90 24.93 28.17
C ILE A 448 -8.35 25.29 28.54
N LYS A 449 -9.27 24.33 28.45
CA LYS A 449 -10.68 24.50 28.85
C LYS A 449 -10.83 24.82 30.35
N ALA A 450 -9.91 24.35 31.18
CA ALA A 450 -9.85 24.69 32.62
C ALA A 450 -9.25 26.07 32.89
N GLY A 451 -8.92 26.87 31.86
CA GLY A 451 -8.44 28.23 31.95
C GLY A 451 -6.92 28.41 31.93
N ALA A 452 -6.16 27.35 31.66
CA ALA A 452 -4.72 27.47 31.46
C ALA A 452 -4.38 28.19 30.16
N SER A 453 -3.33 29.00 30.15
CA SER A 453 -2.85 29.64 28.92
C SER A 453 -2.46 28.58 27.87
N ARG A 454 -3.03 28.68 26.65
CA ARG A 454 -2.74 27.78 25.53
C ARG A 454 -1.24 27.68 25.26
N ASP A 455 -0.54 28.80 25.21
CA ASP A 455 0.90 28.81 24.93
C ASP A 455 1.71 28.06 26.01
N SER A 456 1.33 28.24 27.27
CA SER A 456 1.97 27.53 28.39
C SER A 456 1.74 26.01 28.31
N VAL A 457 0.50 25.59 28.00
CA VAL A 457 0.11 24.19 27.84
C VAL A 457 0.83 23.57 26.66
N LEU A 458 0.78 24.22 25.48
CA LEU A 458 1.45 23.70 24.30
C LEU A 458 2.96 23.58 24.50
N LYS A 459 3.62 24.58 25.14
CA LYS A 459 5.04 24.52 25.47
C LYS A 459 5.40 23.33 26.37
N LYS A 460 4.52 22.95 27.29
CA LYS A 460 4.68 21.76 28.15
C LYS A 460 4.72 20.48 27.31
N TYR A 461 3.77 20.30 26.37
CA TYR A 461 3.64 19.08 25.58
C TYR A 461 4.63 19.02 24.40
N THR A 462 5.00 20.15 23.81
CA THR A 462 5.85 20.21 22.60
C THR A 462 7.33 20.51 22.91
N SER A 463 7.75 20.41 24.18
CA SER A 463 9.13 20.63 24.63
C SER A 463 10.08 19.51 24.21
N ASP A 464 11.37 19.80 24.17
CA ASP A 464 12.43 18.80 24.02
C ASP A 464 12.33 17.66 25.02
N LYS A 465 11.89 17.97 26.27
CA LYS A 465 11.66 16.96 27.31
C LYS A 465 10.56 15.98 26.91
N SER A 466 9.49 16.44 26.27
CA SER A 466 8.40 15.60 25.76
C SER A 466 8.87 14.73 24.60
N PHE A 467 9.66 15.29 23.68
CA PHE A 467 10.33 14.53 22.65
C PHE A 467 11.22 13.43 23.21
N GLU A 468 12.08 13.73 24.18
CA GLU A 468 12.98 12.75 24.81
C GLU A 468 12.22 11.60 25.46
N LYS A 469 11.10 11.90 26.12
CA LYS A 469 10.24 10.88 26.74
C LYS A 469 9.63 9.97 25.67
N TRP A 470 9.08 10.54 24.60
CA TRP A 470 8.54 9.77 23.50
C TRP A 470 9.63 8.92 22.82
N TYR A 471 10.78 9.52 22.50
CA TYR A 471 11.87 8.84 21.81
C TYR A 471 12.36 7.61 22.56
N LYS A 472 12.54 7.70 23.88
CA LYS A 472 12.91 6.55 24.73
C LYS A 472 11.84 5.46 24.68
N GLY A 473 10.57 5.84 24.79
CA GLY A 473 9.45 4.90 24.70
C GLY A 473 9.34 4.23 23.33
N PHE A 474 9.53 4.98 22.26
CA PHE A 474 9.55 4.47 20.89
C PHE A 474 10.67 3.44 20.66
N CYS A 475 11.90 3.76 21.06
CA CYS A 475 13.03 2.83 20.97
C CYS A 475 12.77 1.53 21.74
N GLN A 476 12.18 1.62 22.95
CA GLN A 476 11.83 0.43 23.73
C GLN A 476 10.70 -0.38 23.08
N ALA A 477 9.66 0.28 22.55
CA ALA A 477 8.57 -0.38 21.83
C ALA A 477 9.08 -1.13 20.59
N MET A 478 9.97 -0.51 19.81
CA MET A 478 10.62 -1.15 18.67
C MET A 478 11.40 -2.39 19.08
N LYS A 479 12.20 -2.31 20.14
CA LYS A 479 12.96 -3.44 20.66
C LYS A 479 12.06 -4.58 21.14
N ASN A 480 10.95 -4.26 21.79
CA ASN A 480 9.97 -5.25 22.25
C ASN A 480 9.31 -5.94 21.04
N ALA A 481 8.88 -5.17 20.04
CA ALA A 481 8.27 -5.72 18.82
C ALA A 481 9.26 -6.58 18.00
N GLN A 482 10.54 -6.22 17.96
CA GLN A 482 11.58 -7.01 17.31
C GLN A 482 11.78 -8.38 17.98
N ASN A 483 11.59 -8.46 19.28
CA ASN A 483 11.80 -9.68 20.08
C ASN A 483 10.49 -10.41 20.41
N SER A 484 9.34 -10.00 19.86
CA SER A 484 8.07 -10.69 20.07
C SER A 484 8.12 -12.10 19.46
N LYS A 485 7.63 -13.09 20.22
CA LYS A 485 7.54 -14.48 19.76
C LYS A 485 6.26 -14.71 18.98
#